data_5010a11441ab04e874fd817237b63600
#
_entry.id   5010a11441ab04e874fd817237b63600
#
_cell.length_a   1.000
_cell.length_b   1.000
_cell.length_c   1.000
_cell.angle_alpha   90.00
_cell.angle_beta   90.00
_cell.angle_gamma   90.00
#
_symmetry.space_group_name_H-M   'P 1'
#
loop_
_entity.id
_entity.type
_entity.pdbx_description
1 polymer ?
#
loop_
_entity_poly.entity_id
_entity_poly.type
_entity_poly.pdbx_seq_one_letter_code
_entity_poly.pdbx_strand_id
1 'polypeptide(L)'
;FFDAKSNNIRTFYLSISPSLIDSCSKKLNEYNLITLNTRVVVEKPLGTDLPSAKMLNDTLRKVFDEKQIFRIDHYLGKETVQNLMALRFANVLLEPLWNNNYIDISMKDHLK
;
A
#
# COMPACT_ATOMS: atom_id res chain seq x y z
N PHE A 1 24.38 -1.11 13.53
CA PHE A 1 24.64 0.18 14.12
C PHE A 1 23.89 1.24 13.34
N PHE A 2 22.71 1.61 13.83
CA PHE A 2 21.86 2.61 13.19
C PHE A 2 22.15 3.95 13.84
N ASP A 3 22.82 4.84 13.09
CA ASP A 3 22.99 6.21 13.53
C ASP A 3 21.68 6.99 13.29
N ALA A 4 21.00 7.34 14.37
CA ALA A 4 19.76 8.12 14.30
C ALA A 4 19.97 9.52 13.72
N LYS A 5 21.21 10.01 13.70
CA LYS A 5 21.58 11.33 13.16
C LYS A 5 21.95 11.31 11.68
N SER A 6 22.03 10.12 11.05
CA SER A 6 22.36 10.06 9.63
C SER A 6 21.19 10.58 8.80
N ASN A 7 21.48 11.44 7.82
CA ASN A 7 20.51 11.98 6.86
C ASN A 7 20.08 10.92 5.82
N ASN A 8 20.40 9.66 6.05
CA ASN A 8 20.13 8.56 5.15
C ASN A 8 18.65 8.20 5.15
N ILE A 9 18.13 7.88 3.98
CA ILE A 9 16.79 7.34 3.83
C ILE A 9 16.79 5.91 4.39
N ARG A 10 15.86 5.62 5.31
CA ARG A 10 15.62 4.28 5.85
C ARG A 10 14.28 3.78 5.36
N THR A 11 14.27 2.63 4.76
CA THR A 11 13.03 1.97 4.31
C THR A 11 12.82 0.71 5.13
N PHE A 12 11.70 0.66 5.86
CA PHE A 12 11.22 -0.53 6.54
C PHE A 12 10.18 -1.21 5.66
N TYR A 13 10.49 -2.39 5.18
CA TYR A 13 9.57 -3.21 4.39
C TYR A 13 8.90 -4.23 5.32
N LEU A 14 7.60 -4.03 5.58
CA LEU A 14 6.83 -4.86 6.51
C LEU A 14 6.05 -5.93 5.73
N SER A 15 6.74 -7.01 5.38
CA SER A 15 6.14 -8.24 4.85
C SER A 15 5.77 -9.20 6.00
N ILE A 16 4.88 -8.74 6.86
CA ILE A 16 4.44 -9.44 8.08
C ILE A 16 2.92 -9.47 8.16
N SER A 17 2.39 -10.34 9.03
CA SER A 17 0.95 -10.38 9.30
C SER A 17 0.43 -9.00 9.73
N PRO A 18 -0.76 -8.56 9.26
CA PRO A 18 -1.39 -7.33 9.68
C PRO A 18 -1.48 -7.15 11.20
N SER A 19 -1.68 -8.25 11.94
CA SER A 19 -1.74 -8.26 13.41
C SER A 19 -0.42 -7.84 14.08
N LEU A 20 0.72 -7.98 13.40
CA LEU A 20 2.04 -7.64 13.92
C LEU A 20 2.49 -6.22 13.56
N ILE A 21 1.83 -5.57 12.61
CA ILE A 21 2.21 -4.24 12.13
C ILE A 21 2.13 -3.20 13.26
N ASP A 22 1.09 -3.26 14.11
CA ASP A 22 0.93 -2.36 15.25
C ASP A 22 2.11 -2.48 16.23
N SER A 23 2.41 -3.69 16.68
CA SER A 23 3.49 -3.93 17.62
C SER A 23 4.87 -3.59 17.05
N CYS A 24 5.09 -3.90 15.76
CA CYS A 24 6.31 -3.55 15.05
C CYS A 24 6.49 -2.02 14.95
N SER A 25 5.44 -1.31 14.54
CA SER A 25 5.46 0.14 14.40
C SER A 25 5.71 0.86 15.72
N LYS A 26 5.11 0.39 16.81
CA LYS A 26 5.34 0.90 18.16
C LYS A 26 6.80 0.72 18.60
N LYS A 27 7.38 -0.46 18.35
CA LYS A 27 8.78 -0.72 18.66
C LYS A 27 9.74 0.14 17.85
N LEU A 28 9.48 0.33 16.56
CA LEU A 28 10.28 1.23 15.74
C LEU A 28 10.30 2.67 16.29
N ASN A 29 9.16 3.12 16.78
CA ASN A 29 9.07 4.44 17.44
C ASN A 29 9.78 4.48 18.80
N GLU A 30 9.58 3.47 19.62
CA GLU A 30 10.18 3.32 20.94
C GLU A 30 11.71 3.34 20.89
N TYR A 31 12.29 2.67 19.90
CA TYR A 31 13.74 2.67 19.67
C TYR A 31 14.27 3.88 18.89
N ASN A 32 13.44 4.91 18.67
CA ASN A 32 13.81 6.12 17.93
C ASN A 32 14.40 5.83 16.52
N LEU A 33 13.90 4.79 15.87
CA LEU A 33 14.35 4.41 14.52
C LEU A 33 13.65 5.18 13.41
N ILE A 34 12.62 5.95 13.75
CA ILE A 34 11.81 6.75 12.82
C ILE A 34 12.35 8.17 12.80
N THR A 35 12.70 8.63 11.61
CA THR A 35 13.18 9.98 11.32
C THR A 35 12.33 10.58 10.20
N LEU A 36 12.52 11.84 9.87
CA LEU A 36 11.84 12.50 8.74
C LEU A 36 12.13 11.80 7.38
N ASN A 37 13.27 11.12 7.28
CA ASN A 37 13.68 10.37 6.08
C ASN A 37 13.31 8.89 6.15
N THR A 38 12.52 8.47 7.12
CA THR A 38 12.04 7.08 7.23
C THR A 38 10.89 6.86 6.26
N ARG A 39 10.88 5.70 5.63
CA ARG A 39 9.78 5.21 4.80
C ARG A 39 9.34 3.84 5.31
N VAL A 40 8.05 3.62 5.36
CA VAL A 40 7.48 2.30 5.65
C VAL A 40 6.71 1.80 4.45
N VAL A 41 7.01 0.58 4.06
CA VAL A 41 6.34 -0.12 2.94
C VAL A 41 5.53 -1.26 3.52
N VAL A 42 4.25 -1.29 3.22
CA VAL A 42 3.31 -2.35 3.65
C VAL A 42 2.61 -2.96 2.46
N GLU A 43 2.43 -4.27 2.48
CA GLU A 43 1.74 -5.01 1.43
C GLU A 43 0.25 -5.16 1.74
N LYS A 44 -0.55 -5.20 0.70
CA LYS A 44 -1.94 -5.66 0.81
C LYS A 44 -1.99 -7.20 0.95
N PRO A 45 -3.02 -7.73 1.64
CA PRO A 45 -4.15 -7.02 2.24
C PRO A 45 -3.78 -6.36 3.58
N LEU A 46 -4.22 -5.10 3.78
CA LEU A 46 -4.00 -4.34 5.02
C LEU A 46 -4.99 -4.72 6.13
N GLY A 47 -5.78 -5.75 5.92
CA GLY A 47 -6.80 -6.26 6.83
C GLY A 47 -7.68 -7.25 6.11
N THR A 48 -8.54 -7.95 6.85
CA THR A 48 -9.50 -8.92 6.30
C THR A 48 -10.79 -8.26 5.84
N ASP A 49 -11.09 -7.08 6.37
CA ASP A 49 -12.29 -6.29 6.10
C ASP A 49 -11.99 -4.78 6.18
N LEU A 50 -12.99 -3.97 5.84
CA LEU A 50 -12.86 -2.51 5.86
C LEU A 50 -12.58 -1.94 7.25
N PRO A 51 -13.21 -2.40 8.35
CA PRO A 51 -12.88 -1.93 9.70
C PRO A 51 -11.43 -2.22 10.10
N SER A 52 -10.94 -3.43 9.86
CA SER A 52 -9.55 -3.80 10.18
C SER A 52 -8.53 -3.02 9.34
N ALA A 53 -8.84 -2.78 8.07
CA ALA A 53 -8.00 -1.95 7.20
C ALA A 53 -7.93 -0.50 7.68
N LYS A 54 -9.05 0.09 8.12
CA LYS A 54 -9.06 1.44 8.71
C LYS A 54 -8.25 1.50 9.99
N MET A 55 -8.47 0.55 10.90
CA MET A 55 -7.73 0.48 12.16
C MET A 55 -6.22 0.40 11.94
N LEU A 56 -5.78 -0.41 10.98
CA LEU A 56 -4.36 -0.53 10.65
C LEU A 56 -3.80 0.76 10.05
N ASN A 57 -4.54 1.41 9.16
CA ASN A 57 -4.14 2.71 8.63
C ASN A 57 -4.02 3.77 9.72
N ASP A 58 -4.97 3.82 10.66
CA ASP A 58 -4.93 4.76 11.79
C ASP A 58 -3.74 4.48 12.70
N THR A 59 -3.41 3.21 12.89
CA THR A 59 -2.22 2.79 13.65
C THR A 59 -0.92 3.28 12.99
N LEU A 60 -0.79 3.09 11.69
CA LEU A 60 0.39 3.56 10.94
C LEU A 60 0.51 5.10 11.00
N ARG A 61 -0.60 5.83 10.86
CA ARG A 61 -0.63 7.29 10.92
C ARG A 61 -0.30 7.88 12.30
N LYS A 62 -0.44 7.12 13.37
CA LYS A 62 -0.01 7.55 14.71
C LYS A 62 1.50 7.57 14.85
N VAL A 63 2.21 6.81 14.03
CA VAL A 63 3.64 6.58 14.15
C VAL A 63 4.42 7.22 12.98
N PHE A 64 3.83 7.24 11.78
CA PHE A 64 4.45 7.74 10.56
C PHE A 64 3.59 8.82 9.92
N ASP A 65 4.23 9.80 9.30
CA ASP A 65 3.53 10.74 8.42
C ASP A 65 3.00 10.02 7.18
N GLU A 66 1.88 10.47 6.62
CA GLU A 66 1.28 9.85 5.42
C GLU A 66 2.26 9.81 4.24
N LYS A 67 3.15 10.78 4.12
CA LYS A 67 4.21 10.84 3.10
C LYS A 67 5.27 9.76 3.25
N GLN A 68 5.35 9.14 4.42
CA GLN A 68 6.30 8.08 4.75
C GLN A 68 5.70 6.69 4.52
N ILE A 69 4.37 6.58 4.32
CA ILE A 69 3.65 5.31 4.21
C ILE A 69 3.41 4.96 2.75
N PHE A 70 4.02 3.87 2.30
CA PHE A 70 3.87 3.32 0.95
C PHE A 70 3.10 2.00 1.01
N ARG A 71 1.92 1.98 0.40
CA ARG A 71 1.07 0.79 0.32
C ARG A 71 1.25 0.13 -1.03
N ILE A 72 1.77 -1.09 -1.05
CA ILE A 72 2.02 -1.84 -2.27
C ILE A 72 0.85 -2.76 -2.57
N ASP A 73 0.37 -2.68 -3.80
CA ASP A 73 -0.55 -3.63 -4.38
C ASP A 73 0.16 -4.39 -5.51
N HIS A 74 0.57 -5.62 -5.22
CA HIS A 74 1.29 -6.44 -6.19
C HIS A 74 0.43 -6.85 -7.40
N TYR A 75 -0.92 -6.77 -7.29
CA TYR A 75 -1.79 -7.02 -8.43
C TYR A 75 -1.62 -5.97 -9.52
N LEU A 76 -1.38 -4.71 -9.17
CA LEU A 76 -1.11 -3.64 -10.12
C LEU A 76 0.25 -3.80 -10.83
N GLY A 77 1.16 -4.57 -10.24
CA GLY A 77 2.46 -4.90 -10.82
C GLY A 77 2.45 -6.10 -11.76
N LYS A 78 1.34 -6.87 -11.84
CA LYS A 78 1.25 -8.00 -12.76
C LYS A 78 1.19 -7.53 -14.21
N GLU A 79 1.94 -8.21 -15.08
CA GLU A 79 2.03 -7.90 -16.51
C GLU A 79 0.65 -7.83 -17.18
N THR A 80 -0.24 -8.76 -16.85
CA THR A 80 -1.62 -8.77 -17.38
C THR A 80 -2.40 -7.51 -17.04
N VAL A 81 -2.24 -6.98 -15.82
CA VAL A 81 -2.92 -5.74 -15.40
C VAL A 81 -2.27 -4.54 -16.06
N GLN A 82 -0.95 -4.50 -16.17
CA GLN A 82 -0.21 -3.44 -16.87
C GLN A 82 -0.58 -3.41 -18.36
N ASN A 83 -0.69 -4.57 -19.01
CA ASN A 83 -1.12 -4.68 -20.39
C ASN A 83 -2.56 -4.20 -20.60
N LEU A 84 -3.46 -4.46 -19.65
CA LEU A 84 -4.82 -3.95 -19.69
C LEU A 84 -4.85 -2.42 -19.57
N MET A 85 -4.03 -1.86 -18.70
CA MET A 85 -3.88 -0.41 -18.55
C MET A 85 -3.30 0.23 -19.82
N ALA A 86 -2.26 -0.39 -20.41
CA ALA A 86 -1.68 0.05 -21.67
C ALA A 86 -2.72 -0.03 -22.81
N LEU A 87 -3.48 -1.12 -22.91
CA LEU A 87 -4.53 -1.28 -23.90
C LEU A 87 -5.58 -0.17 -23.82
N ARG A 88 -6.01 0.17 -22.59
CA ARG A 88 -6.99 1.21 -22.35
C ARG A 88 -6.48 2.61 -22.70
N PHE A 89 -5.33 2.99 -22.14
CA PHE A 89 -4.85 4.38 -22.19
C PHE A 89 -3.98 4.70 -23.42
N ALA A 90 -3.36 3.69 -24.03
CA ALA A 90 -2.58 3.88 -25.24
C ALA A 90 -3.42 3.73 -26.53
N ASN A 91 -4.66 3.27 -26.43
CA ASN A 91 -5.50 3.00 -27.59
C ASN A 91 -6.81 3.79 -27.54
N VAL A 92 -6.78 4.99 -28.11
CA VAL A 92 -7.92 5.93 -28.15
C VAL A 92 -9.17 5.33 -28.85
N LEU A 93 -8.97 4.40 -29.80
CA LEU A 93 -10.08 3.76 -30.52
C LEU A 93 -10.92 2.86 -29.61
N LEU A 94 -10.34 2.33 -28.55
CA LEU A 94 -11.02 1.44 -27.61
C LEU A 94 -11.67 2.20 -26.44
N GLU A 95 -11.34 3.48 -26.22
CA GLU A 95 -11.87 4.26 -25.09
C GLU A 95 -13.41 4.26 -25.00
N PRO A 96 -14.18 4.38 -26.12
CA PRO A 96 -15.63 4.31 -26.07
C PRO A 96 -16.20 2.98 -25.57
N LEU A 97 -15.42 1.90 -25.65
CA LEU A 97 -15.82 0.56 -25.19
C LEU A 97 -15.65 0.38 -23.68
N TRP A 98 -14.85 1.24 -23.04
CA TRP A 98 -14.57 1.21 -21.60
C TRP A 98 -15.60 1.99 -20.79
N ASN A 99 -16.88 1.76 -21.03
CA ASN A 99 -17.96 2.38 -20.30
C ASN A 99 -18.88 1.32 -19.67
N ASN A 100 -19.73 1.75 -18.76
CA ASN A 100 -20.63 0.87 -18.01
C ASN A 100 -21.64 0.08 -18.88
N ASN A 101 -21.80 0.45 -20.16
CA ASN A 101 -22.71 -0.26 -21.06
C ASN A 101 -22.08 -1.49 -21.71
N TYR A 102 -20.75 -1.52 -21.81
CA TYR A 102 -20.00 -2.59 -22.48
C TYR A 102 -19.14 -3.42 -21.55
N ILE A 103 -18.69 -2.83 -20.44
CA ILE A 103 -17.83 -3.51 -19.46
C ILE A 103 -18.43 -3.32 -18.08
N ASP A 104 -19.12 -4.34 -17.60
CA ASP A 104 -19.53 -4.46 -16.20
C ASP A 104 -18.39 -5.10 -15.42
N ILE A 105 -17.48 -4.27 -14.90
CA ILE A 105 -16.45 -4.73 -13.98
C ILE A 105 -17.05 -4.68 -12.58
N SER A 106 -17.85 -5.67 -12.27
CA SER A 106 -18.35 -5.87 -10.91
C SER A 106 -17.20 -6.33 -10.01
N MET A 107 -16.61 -5.41 -9.26
CA MET A 107 -15.62 -5.73 -8.23
C MET A 107 -16.24 -6.41 -6.98
N LYS A 108 -17.56 -6.65 -6.99
CA LYS A 108 -18.26 -7.18 -5.82
C LYS A 108 -17.95 -8.65 -5.53
N ASP A 109 -17.50 -9.41 -6.51
CA ASP A 109 -17.35 -10.86 -6.37
C ASP A 109 -15.95 -11.32 -5.90
N HIS A 110 -15.01 -10.39 -5.76
CA HIS A 110 -13.64 -10.70 -5.31
C HIS A 110 -13.32 -10.25 -3.89
N LEU A 111 -14.33 -9.83 -3.13
CA LEU A 111 -14.20 -9.42 -1.73
C LEU A 111 -14.85 -10.44 -0.77
N LYS A 112 -14.96 -11.70 -1.18
CA LYS A 112 -15.29 -12.81 -0.28
C LYS A 112 -14.05 -13.54 0.13
#